data_0b9d51c82111a5f37d896fe467fc8513
#
_entry.id   0b9d51c82111a5f37d896fe467fc8513
#
_cell.length_a   1.000
_cell.length_b   1.000
_cell.length_c   1.000
_cell.angle_alpha   90.00
_cell.angle_beta   90.00
_cell.angle_gamma   90.00
#
_symmetry.space_group_name_H-M   'P 1'
#
loop_
_entity.id
_entity.type
_entity.pdbx_description
1 polymer ?
#
loop_
_entity_poly.entity_id
_entity_poly.type
_entity_poly.pdbx_seq_one_letter_code
_entity_poly.pdbx_strand_id
1 'polypeptide(L)'
;PVQGGAPLLVLPLSPGERFTIHYTHSVENAPIWEVHSLDPSGRIFIEEERYVTFGAGMGKMPGVGRLVRRGPYEVIEDMHWPTGNFILRIGSPGVDHTVIWRGTRTNLSARAPHVAVQFSATPVSWLHRAWRQVFPHPATPSQ
;
A
#
# COMPACT_ATOMS: atom_id res chain seq x y z
N PRO A 1 5.73 2.82 11.49
CA PRO A 1 6.98 3.58 11.61
C PRO A 1 8.19 2.74 11.24
N VAL A 2 9.22 3.36 10.69
CA VAL A 2 10.42 2.66 10.20
C VAL A 2 11.30 2.15 11.34
N GLN A 3 11.25 2.78 12.50
CA GLN A 3 12.10 2.43 13.63
C GLN A 3 11.28 1.91 14.81
N GLY A 4 11.06 0.59 14.85
CA GLY A 4 10.60 -0.13 16.04
C GLY A 4 9.25 0.26 16.61
N GLY A 5 8.42 0.99 15.89
CA GLY A 5 7.07 1.32 16.31
C GLY A 5 6.09 0.16 16.10
N ALA A 6 4.96 0.21 16.80
CA ALA A 6 3.88 -0.74 16.58
C ALA A 6 3.35 -0.64 15.14
N PRO A 7 2.91 -1.74 14.52
CA PRO A 7 2.30 -1.70 13.21
C PRO A 7 1.09 -0.76 13.17
N LEU A 8 1.01 0.07 12.12
CA LEU A 8 -0.14 0.93 11.89
C LEU A 8 -1.32 0.15 11.28
N LEU A 9 -1.00 -0.88 10.53
CA LEU A 9 -1.96 -1.71 9.82
C LEU A 9 -1.34 -3.07 9.55
N VAL A 10 -2.11 -4.13 9.70
CA VAL A 10 -1.72 -5.50 9.35
C VAL A 10 -2.81 -6.08 8.45
N LEU A 11 -2.40 -6.57 7.28
CA LEU A 11 -3.28 -7.18 6.30
C LEU A 11 -2.94 -8.66 6.16
N PRO A 12 -3.82 -9.59 6.55
CA PRO A 12 -3.61 -11.02 6.35
C PRO A 12 -3.91 -11.42 4.89
N LEU A 13 -2.96 -11.14 4.00
CA LEU A 13 -3.10 -11.40 2.57
C LEU A 13 -2.87 -12.88 2.25
N SER A 14 -3.75 -13.42 1.40
CA SER A 14 -3.52 -14.69 0.74
C SER A 14 -2.53 -14.52 -0.43
N PRO A 15 -1.80 -15.58 -0.84
CA PRO A 15 -0.93 -15.50 -2.02
C PRO A 15 -1.70 -15.02 -3.26
N GLY A 16 -1.16 -14.03 -3.95
CA GLY A 16 -1.79 -13.41 -5.11
C GLY A 16 -2.86 -12.37 -4.81
N GLU A 17 -3.24 -12.23 -3.56
CA GLU A 17 -4.23 -11.22 -3.15
C GLU A 17 -3.64 -9.82 -3.29
N ARG A 18 -4.48 -8.86 -3.68
CA ARG A 18 -4.07 -7.48 -3.96
C ARG A 18 -4.51 -6.52 -2.88
N PHE A 19 -3.72 -5.49 -2.68
CA PHE A 19 -4.10 -4.28 -1.96
C PHE A 19 -3.71 -3.06 -2.78
N THR A 20 -4.40 -1.96 -2.58
CA THR A 20 -4.16 -0.72 -3.34
C THR A 20 -3.73 0.39 -2.41
N ILE A 21 -2.73 1.15 -2.82
CA ILE A 21 -2.39 2.43 -2.19
C ILE A 21 -2.94 3.52 -3.10
N HIS A 22 -3.81 4.35 -2.54
CA HIS A 22 -4.44 5.46 -3.24
C HIS A 22 -4.08 6.77 -2.55
N TYR A 23 -3.71 7.77 -3.34
CA TYR A 23 -3.40 9.10 -2.81
C TYR A 23 -3.59 10.16 -3.88
N THR A 24 -3.60 11.42 -3.46
CA THR A 24 -3.63 12.58 -4.35
C THR A 24 -2.22 13.14 -4.49
N HIS A 25 -1.74 13.26 -5.71
CA HIS A 25 -0.41 13.82 -5.97
C HIS A 25 -0.40 15.30 -5.57
N SER A 26 0.57 15.69 -4.76
CA SER A 26 0.59 17.02 -4.13
C SER A 26 0.78 18.17 -5.11
N VAL A 27 1.50 17.95 -6.20
CA VAL A 27 1.77 18.96 -7.23
C VAL A 27 0.65 19.00 -8.27
N GLU A 28 0.31 17.83 -8.82
CA GLU A 28 -0.69 17.71 -9.89
C GLU A 28 -2.12 17.77 -9.37
N ASN A 29 -2.33 17.62 -8.07
CA ASN A 29 -3.64 17.53 -7.43
C ASN A 29 -4.55 16.47 -8.09
N ALA A 30 -3.95 15.36 -8.47
CA ALA A 30 -4.60 14.30 -9.22
C ALA A 30 -4.48 12.96 -8.49
N PRO A 31 -5.51 12.10 -8.61
CA PRO A 31 -5.48 10.80 -7.93
C PRO A 31 -4.50 9.84 -8.59
N ILE A 32 -3.85 9.04 -7.75
CA ILE A 32 -2.98 7.93 -8.15
C ILE A 32 -3.43 6.68 -7.40
N TRP A 33 -3.41 5.55 -8.07
CA TRP A 33 -3.64 4.22 -7.50
C TRP A 33 -2.46 3.32 -7.85
N GLU A 34 -1.90 2.68 -6.85
CA GLU A 34 -0.84 1.69 -7.00
C GLU A 34 -1.35 0.35 -6.47
N VAL A 35 -1.52 -0.63 -7.35
CA VAL A 35 -1.99 -1.96 -6.99
C VAL A 35 -0.81 -2.86 -6.75
N HIS A 36 -0.75 -3.42 -5.56
CA HIS A 36 0.29 -4.34 -5.11
C HIS A 36 -0.29 -5.72 -4.86
N SER A 37 0.58 -6.71 -4.84
CA SER A 37 0.22 -8.08 -4.48
C SER A 37 1.30 -8.71 -3.64
N LEU A 38 0.97 -9.84 -3.04
CA LEU A 38 1.91 -10.70 -2.32
C LEU A 38 2.01 -12.03 -3.07
N ASP A 39 3.23 -12.45 -3.40
CA ASP A 39 3.44 -13.75 -4.03
C ASP A 39 3.47 -14.88 -3.00
N PRO A 40 3.47 -16.16 -3.43
CA PRO A 40 3.51 -17.28 -2.50
C PRO A 40 4.75 -17.30 -1.61
N SER A 41 5.85 -16.68 -2.01
CA SER A 41 7.08 -16.60 -1.20
C SER A 41 7.04 -15.49 -0.14
N GLY A 42 5.99 -14.66 -0.13
CA GLY A 42 5.86 -13.52 0.76
C GLY A 42 6.56 -12.26 0.27
N ARG A 43 6.84 -12.15 -1.02
CA ARG A 43 7.42 -10.96 -1.62
C ARG A 43 6.35 -10.03 -2.15
N ILE A 44 6.54 -8.72 -1.96
CA ILE A 44 5.62 -7.70 -2.48
C ILE A 44 5.98 -7.37 -3.92
N PHE A 45 4.94 -7.31 -4.76
CA PHE A 45 5.03 -6.90 -6.17
C PHE A 45 4.14 -5.68 -6.41
N ILE A 46 4.53 -4.81 -7.33
CA ILE A 46 3.59 -3.86 -7.93
C ILE A 46 3.02 -4.48 -9.20
N GLU A 47 1.70 -4.44 -9.32
CA GLU A 47 0.99 -5.06 -10.45
C GLU A 47 0.46 -4.05 -11.42
N GLU A 48 0.01 -2.89 -10.93
CA GLU A 48 -0.66 -1.89 -11.73
C GLU A 48 -0.46 -0.50 -11.13
N GLU A 49 -0.35 0.49 -11.98
CA GLU A 49 -0.35 1.90 -11.60
C GLU A 49 -1.37 2.65 -12.45
N ARG A 50 -2.22 3.44 -11.82
CA ARG A 50 -3.25 4.22 -12.49
C ARG A 50 -3.15 5.68 -12.09
N TYR A 51 -3.24 6.58 -13.09
CA TYR A 51 -3.19 8.02 -12.87
C TYR A 51 -3.97 8.75 -13.96
N VAL A 52 -4.26 10.03 -13.71
CA VAL A 52 -4.84 10.92 -14.71
C VAL A 52 -3.71 11.60 -15.47
N THR A 53 -3.82 11.62 -16.80
CA THR A 53 -2.76 12.17 -17.65
C THR A 53 -2.72 13.69 -17.58
N PHE A 54 -1.59 14.25 -17.15
CA PHE A 54 -1.31 15.68 -17.22
C PHE A 54 -0.03 15.99 -17.99
N GLY A 55 0.30 15.19 -19.01
CA GLY A 55 1.42 15.43 -19.88
C GLY A 55 2.80 15.06 -19.35
N ALA A 56 3.00 14.97 -18.06
CA ALA A 56 4.25 14.46 -17.48
C ALA A 56 4.07 12.98 -17.18
N GLY A 57 4.90 12.12 -17.76
CA GLY A 57 4.87 10.69 -17.49
C GLY A 57 5.28 10.39 -16.05
N MET A 58 4.30 10.28 -15.16
CA MET A 58 4.54 9.88 -13.78
C MET A 58 4.77 8.38 -13.69
N GLY A 59 5.76 7.96 -12.92
CA GLY A 59 5.98 6.58 -12.53
C GLY A 59 6.33 5.60 -13.66
N LYS A 60 6.59 6.08 -14.86
CA LYS A 60 6.94 5.20 -15.97
C LYS A 60 8.31 4.59 -15.77
N MET A 61 8.35 3.30 -15.49
CA MET A 61 9.54 2.50 -15.62
C MET A 61 9.60 1.90 -17.02
N PRO A 62 10.55 2.31 -17.88
CA PRO A 62 10.65 1.77 -19.25
C PRO A 62 10.76 0.24 -19.23
N GLY A 63 9.95 -0.41 -20.06
CA GLY A 63 9.97 -1.87 -20.19
C GLY A 63 9.22 -2.65 -19.12
N VAL A 64 8.57 -1.97 -18.19
CA VAL A 64 7.76 -2.63 -17.16
C VAL A 64 6.28 -2.38 -17.42
N GLY A 65 5.53 -3.48 -17.59
CA GLY A 65 4.10 -3.42 -17.83
C GLY A 65 3.71 -2.93 -19.21
N ARG A 66 2.44 -2.66 -19.35
CA ARG A 66 1.84 -2.22 -20.59
C ARG A 66 0.95 -1.00 -20.33
N LEU A 67 1.24 0.10 -21.02
CA LEU A 67 0.44 1.31 -20.92
C LEU A 67 -0.84 1.17 -21.74
N VAL A 68 -1.99 1.33 -21.10
CA VAL A 68 -3.30 1.37 -21.73
C VAL A 68 -4.08 2.58 -21.22
N ARG A 69 -5.03 3.05 -22.04
CA ARG A 69 -5.93 4.13 -21.64
C ARG A 69 -7.29 3.55 -21.27
N ARG A 70 -7.80 3.93 -20.09
CA ARG A 70 -9.14 3.53 -19.62
C ARG A 70 -9.92 4.78 -19.19
N GLY A 71 -10.75 5.31 -20.11
CA GLY A 71 -11.43 6.57 -19.88
C GLY A 71 -10.45 7.72 -19.67
N PRO A 72 -10.59 8.52 -18.60
CA PRO A 72 -9.67 9.62 -18.31
C PRO A 72 -8.33 9.15 -17.71
N TYR A 73 -8.16 7.85 -17.47
CA TYR A 73 -6.98 7.30 -16.81
C TYR A 73 -5.98 6.71 -17.79
N GLU A 74 -4.71 6.91 -17.51
CA GLU A 74 -3.63 6.05 -18.00
C GLU A 74 -3.36 4.98 -16.98
N VAL A 75 -3.26 3.74 -17.43
CA VAL A 75 -3.05 2.57 -16.59
C VAL A 75 -1.84 1.82 -17.11
N ILE A 76 -0.86 1.60 -16.24
CA ILE A 76 0.23 0.66 -16.52
C ILE A 76 -0.18 -0.65 -15.86
N GLU A 77 -0.55 -1.63 -16.66
CA GLU A 77 -1.00 -2.94 -16.16
C GLU A 77 0.02 -4.03 -16.46
N ASP A 78 -0.17 -5.20 -15.88
CA ASP A 78 0.71 -6.36 -16.05
C ASP A 78 2.18 -6.07 -15.68
N MET A 79 2.39 -5.23 -14.70
CA MET A 79 3.75 -4.87 -14.27
C MET A 79 4.46 -6.05 -13.61
N HIS A 80 3.82 -6.68 -12.66
CA HIS A 80 4.35 -7.78 -11.87
C HIS A 80 5.84 -7.60 -11.54
N TRP A 81 6.15 -6.43 -10.99
CA TRP A 81 7.52 -6.04 -10.67
C TRP A 81 7.80 -6.21 -9.18
N PRO A 82 8.87 -6.91 -8.78
CA PRO A 82 9.19 -7.11 -7.38
C PRO A 82 9.69 -5.81 -6.75
N THR A 83 8.88 -5.21 -5.89
CA THR A 83 9.29 -4.06 -5.08
C THR A 83 10.04 -4.53 -3.84
N GLY A 84 9.71 -5.72 -3.34
CA GLY A 84 10.11 -6.15 -2.01
C GLY A 84 9.51 -5.23 -0.94
N ASN A 85 10.13 -5.21 0.22
CA ASN A 85 9.76 -4.26 1.26
C ASN A 85 10.16 -2.85 0.83
N PHE A 86 9.30 -1.87 1.10
CA PHE A 86 9.55 -0.49 0.70
C PHE A 86 9.12 0.50 1.78
N ILE A 87 9.67 1.70 1.68
CA ILE A 87 9.36 2.80 2.61
C ILE A 87 8.54 3.84 1.84
N LEU A 88 7.42 4.24 2.44
CA LEU A 88 6.56 5.30 1.95
C LEU A 88 6.52 6.43 2.97
N ARG A 89 6.86 7.64 2.54
CA ARG A 89 6.65 8.82 3.37
C ARG A 89 5.19 9.23 3.27
N ILE A 90 4.48 9.12 4.36
CA ILE A 90 3.05 9.44 4.41
C ILE A 90 2.87 10.94 4.28
N GLY A 91 1.98 11.33 3.36
CA GLY A 91 1.67 12.74 3.15
C GLY A 91 0.72 13.31 4.21
N SER A 92 0.55 14.63 4.15
CA SER A 92 -0.40 15.36 4.98
C SER A 92 -1.86 15.01 4.63
N PRO A 93 -2.82 15.40 5.48
CA PRO A 93 -4.22 15.43 5.09
C PRO A 93 -4.40 16.25 3.79
N GLY A 94 -5.14 15.70 2.85
CA GLY A 94 -5.27 16.22 1.47
C GLY A 94 -4.53 15.35 0.46
N VAL A 95 -3.33 14.86 0.78
CA VAL A 95 -2.67 13.77 0.03
C VAL A 95 -3.38 12.46 0.29
N ASP A 96 -3.70 12.19 1.55
CA ASP A 96 -4.55 11.07 1.98
C ASP A 96 -4.08 9.70 1.48
N HIS A 97 -2.84 9.34 1.78
CA HIS A 97 -2.36 7.99 1.53
C HIS A 97 -3.30 6.97 2.19
N THR A 98 -4.01 6.22 1.39
CA THR A 98 -5.06 5.30 1.84
C THR A 98 -4.77 3.91 1.33
N VAL A 99 -4.76 2.93 2.23
CA VAL A 99 -4.67 1.51 1.87
C VAL A 99 -6.08 0.96 1.70
N ILE A 100 -6.33 0.35 0.56
CA ILE A 100 -7.60 -0.29 0.23
C ILE A 100 -7.38 -1.79 0.12
N TRP A 101 -8.08 -2.54 0.94
CA TRP A 101 -7.98 -4.00 0.98
C TRP A 101 -9.34 -4.60 1.32
N ARG A 102 -9.81 -5.52 0.48
CA ARG A 102 -11.14 -6.15 0.62
C ARG A 102 -12.26 -5.12 0.84
N GLY A 103 -12.20 -4.01 0.11
CA GLY A 103 -13.18 -2.92 0.23
C GLY A 103 -13.03 -2.02 1.45
N THR A 104 -12.15 -2.35 2.39
CA THR A 104 -11.87 -1.52 3.57
C THR A 104 -10.80 -0.50 3.24
N ARG A 105 -11.06 0.76 3.59
CA ARG A 105 -10.16 1.90 3.37
C ARG A 105 -9.55 2.35 4.69
N THR A 106 -8.22 2.44 4.73
CA THR A 106 -7.49 2.93 5.90
C THR A 106 -6.64 4.13 5.49
N ASN A 107 -6.97 5.31 5.99
CA ASN A 107 -6.23 6.53 5.69
C ASN A 107 -5.01 6.65 6.61
N LEU A 108 -3.83 6.41 6.06
CA LEU A 108 -2.57 6.50 6.81
C LEU A 108 -2.20 7.94 7.12
N SER A 109 -2.57 8.90 6.26
CA SER A 109 -2.31 10.32 6.51
C SER A 109 -3.07 10.85 7.75
N ALA A 110 -4.23 10.28 8.03
CA ALA A 110 -4.97 10.60 9.24
C ALA A 110 -4.31 10.02 10.50
N ARG A 111 -3.63 8.88 10.37
CA ARG A 111 -3.01 8.16 11.49
C ARG A 111 -1.58 8.59 11.77
N ALA A 112 -0.79 8.85 10.74
CA ALA A 112 0.65 9.09 10.85
C ALA A 112 1.12 10.06 9.76
N PRO A 113 0.62 11.32 9.73
CA PRO A 113 1.05 12.29 8.72
C PRO A 113 2.54 12.58 8.87
N HIS A 114 3.22 12.73 7.72
CA HIS A 114 4.64 13.05 7.62
C HIS A 114 5.60 12.01 8.21
N VAL A 115 5.12 10.81 8.50
CA VAL A 115 5.94 9.72 9.03
C VAL A 115 6.39 8.82 7.89
N ALA A 116 7.65 8.38 7.92
CA ALA A 116 8.12 7.32 7.03
C ALA A 116 7.61 5.96 7.56
N VAL A 117 6.86 5.25 6.72
CA VAL A 117 6.25 3.97 7.06
C VAL A 117 6.85 2.88 6.18
N GLN A 118 7.29 1.80 6.78
CA GLN A 118 7.75 0.63 6.04
C GLN A 118 6.59 -0.31 5.76
N PHE A 119 6.48 -0.69 4.49
CA PHE A 119 5.63 -1.78 4.03
C PHE A 119 6.48 -3.03 3.95
N SER A 120 6.14 -4.02 4.75
CA SER A 120 6.87 -5.28 4.81
C SER A 120 5.92 -6.46 4.84
N ALA A 121 6.33 -7.55 4.19
CA ALA A 121 5.63 -8.80 4.21
C ALA A 121 6.35 -9.76 5.15
N THR A 122 5.57 -10.50 5.94
CA THR A 122 6.08 -11.52 6.85
C THR A 122 5.35 -12.84 6.62
N PRO A 123 5.98 -14.00 6.85
CA PRO A 123 5.31 -15.29 6.76
C PRO A 123 4.09 -15.37 7.69
N VAL A 124 3.10 -16.21 7.34
CA VAL A 124 1.81 -16.32 8.04
C VAL A 124 1.96 -16.53 9.54
N SER A 125 2.94 -17.33 9.98
CA SER A 125 3.21 -17.57 11.41
C SER A 125 3.57 -16.28 12.16
N TRP A 126 4.30 -15.38 11.51
CA TRP A 126 4.64 -14.07 12.06
C TRP A 126 3.47 -13.10 12.00
N LEU A 127 2.67 -13.14 10.95
CA LEU A 127 1.44 -12.37 10.83
C LEU A 127 0.48 -12.68 11.97
N HIS A 128 0.37 -13.94 12.36
CA HIS A 128 -0.47 -14.36 13.48
C HIS A 128 -0.01 -13.74 14.81
N ARG A 129 1.31 -13.67 15.03
CA ARG A 129 1.88 -12.99 16.21
C ARG A 129 1.69 -11.49 16.16
N ALA A 130 1.91 -10.86 14.99
CA ALA A 130 1.71 -9.43 14.81
C ALA A 130 0.24 -9.03 15.01
N TRP A 131 -0.69 -9.85 14.55
CA TRP A 131 -2.12 -9.68 14.77
C TRP A 131 -2.45 -9.59 16.27
N ARG A 132 -1.87 -10.47 17.10
CA ARG A 132 -2.07 -10.46 18.55
C ARG A 132 -1.52 -9.20 19.21
N GLN A 133 -0.50 -8.59 18.64
CA GLN A 133 0.08 -7.33 19.15
C GLN A 133 -0.77 -6.12 18.76
N VAL A 134 -1.39 -6.13 17.58
CA VAL A 134 -2.23 -5.02 17.09
C VAL A 134 -3.61 -5.03 17.73
N PHE A 135 -4.12 -6.22 18.05
CA PHE A 135 -5.41 -6.44 18.71
C PHE A 135 -5.16 -7.21 20.02
N PRO A 136 -4.60 -6.57 21.06
CA PRO A 136 -4.43 -7.22 22.35
C PRO A 136 -5.80 -7.67 22.86
N HIS A 137 -5.89 -8.91 23.30
CA HIS A 137 -7.09 -9.38 23.99
C HIS A 137 -7.40 -8.43 25.14
N PRO A 138 -8.66 -8.04 25.35
CA PRO A 138 -9.03 -7.28 26.51
C PRO A 138 -8.55 -8.07 27.75
N ALA A 139 -7.84 -7.37 28.60
CA ALA A 139 -7.36 -7.95 29.84
C ALA A 139 -8.55 -8.56 30.58
N THR A 140 -8.46 -9.85 30.86
CA THR A 140 -9.44 -10.51 31.70
C THR A 140 -9.49 -9.75 33.02
N PRO A 141 -10.65 -9.28 33.48
CA PRO A 141 -10.70 -8.65 34.78
C PRO A 141 -10.25 -9.70 35.83
N SER A 142 -9.21 -9.36 36.54
CA SER A 142 -8.78 -10.16 37.72
C SER A 142 -9.92 -10.15 38.72
N GLN A 143 -10.42 -11.35 39.00
CA GLN A 143 -11.31 -11.57 40.15
C GLN A 143 -10.60 -11.28 41.46
#